data_567b280a88f1bc37e575a73c004fba0d
#
_entry.id   567b280a88f1bc37e575a73c004fba0d
#
_cell.length_a   1.000
_cell.length_b   1.000
_cell.length_c   1.000
_cell.angle_alpha   90.00
_cell.angle_beta   90.00
_cell.angle_gamma   90.00
#
_symmetry.space_group_name_H-M   'P 1'
#
loop_
_entity.id
_entity.type
_entity.pdbx_description
1 polymer ?
#
loop_
_entity_poly.entity_id
_entity_poly.type
_entity_poly.pdbx_seq_one_letter_code
_entity_poly.pdbx_strand_id
1 'polypeptide(L)'
;MKSCLTTGATLASFLASAILPVAWADETLNFDLVPSGAVRQCLPNAKGEVKVVSGENAELMSVRIEGLPPHTAFDVFVIQVPNAPFGLSWYQGDIQTNARGRGKALFIGRFNVETFIVAPNVAPAPIVHDAPFPDADANPKTAPVHTYHLGLWFNSAQDAQKAGCPNAVTPFNGEHNAGVQALNTSNFPDVEGPLAQLKP
;
A
#
# COMPACT_ATOMS: atom_id res chain seq x y z
N MET A 1 -85.22 -28.64 10.61
CA MET A 1 -84.45 -27.53 10.06
C MET A 1 -83.06 -27.61 10.72
N LYS A 2 -82.03 -28.07 9.99
CA LYS A 2 -80.65 -28.19 10.47
C LYS A 2 -79.77 -27.16 9.70
N SER A 3 -79.27 -26.18 10.42
CA SER A 3 -78.36 -25.18 9.88
C SER A 3 -76.93 -25.72 9.92
N CYS A 4 -76.25 -25.71 8.80
CA CYS A 4 -74.84 -26.13 8.66
C CYS A 4 -73.94 -24.86 8.66
N LEU A 5 -73.12 -24.71 9.69
CA LEU A 5 -72.07 -23.64 9.71
C LEU A 5 -70.79 -24.20 9.07
N THR A 6 -70.37 -23.59 8.00
CA THR A 6 -69.08 -23.82 7.36
C THR A 6 -68.07 -22.84 7.92
N THR A 7 -67.08 -23.37 8.63
CA THR A 7 -65.90 -22.58 9.11
C THR A 7 -64.86 -22.56 8.02
N GLY A 8 -64.58 -21.36 7.46
CA GLY A 8 -63.48 -21.13 6.53
C GLY A 8 -62.17 -20.90 7.29
N ALA A 9 -61.19 -21.76 7.04
CA ALA A 9 -59.82 -21.60 7.54
C ALA A 9 -59.01 -20.80 6.52
N THR A 10 -58.59 -19.58 6.87
CA THR A 10 -57.67 -18.75 6.11
C THR A 10 -56.23 -19.17 6.44
N LEU A 11 -55.52 -19.77 5.48
CA LEU A 11 -54.08 -20.00 5.56
C LEU A 11 -53.35 -18.66 5.28
N ALA A 12 -52.69 -18.12 6.27
CA ALA A 12 -51.73 -16.99 6.11
C ALA A 12 -50.38 -17.58 5.74
N SER A 13 -49.97 -17.39 4.47
CA SER A 13 -48.62 -17.73 4.01
C SER A 13 -47.63 -16.66 4.45
N PHE A 14 -46.76 -16.96 5.41
CA PHE A 14 -45.62 -16.16 5.77
C PHE A 14 -44.49 -16.38 4.73
N LEU A 15 -44.23 -15.41 3.88
CA LEU A 15 -43.04 -15.34 3.04
C LEU A 15 -41.86 -14.93 3.93
N ALA A 16 -41.08 -15.91 4.37
CA ALA A 16 -39.80 -15.65 5.02
C ALA A 16 -38.79 -15.18 3.96
N SER A 17 -38.52 -13.86 3.89
CA SER A 17 -37.43 -13.32 3.10
C SER A 17 -36.12 -13.76 3.72
N ALA A 18 -35.42 -14.70 3.12
CA ALA A 18 -34.07 -15.07 3.48
C ALA A 18 -33.11 -13.90 3.10
N ILE A 19 -32.67 -13.16 4.10
CA ILE A 19 -31.57 -12.21 3.95
C ILE A 19 -30.30 -13.07 3.85
N LEU A 20 -29.80 -13.26 2.63
CA LEU A 20 -28.50 -13.88 2.41
C LEU A 20 -27.44 -12.90 2.91
N PRO A 21 -26.51 -13.32 3.77
CA PRO A 21 -25.38 -12.49 4.13
C PRO A 21 -24.58 -12.21 2.85
N VAL A 22 -24.39 -10.95 2.51
CA VAL A 22 -23.42 -10.53 1.49
C VAL A 22 -22.06 -10.85 2.08
N ALA A 23 -21.44 -11.94 1.66
CA ALA A 23 -20.06 -12.20 1.97
C ALA A 23 -19.22 -11.17 1.20
N TRP A 24 -18.68 -10.20 1.91
CA TRP A 24 -17.63 -9.32 1.37
C TRP A 24 -16.43 -10.24 1.14
N ALA A 25 -16.13 -10.52 -0.13
CA ALA A 25 -14.89 -11.20 -0.46
C ALA A 25 -13.77 -10.21 -0.18
N ASP A 26 -12.85 -10.54 0.74
CA ASP A 26 -11.64 -9.76 0.96
C ASP A 26 -10.92 -9.59 -0.38
N GLU A 27 -10.81 -8.37 -0.87
CA GLU A 27 -10.09 -8.10 -2.10
C GLU A 27 -8.60 -8.39 -1.83
N THR A 28 -8.00 -9.21 -2.68
CA THR A 28 -6.58 -9.55 -2.58
C THR A 28 -5.85 -9.05 -3.81
N LEU A 29 -4.91 -8.15 -3.61
CA LEU A 29 -3.99 -7.65 -4.62
C LEU A 29 -2.63 -8.32 -4.44
N ASN A 30 -2.06 -8.85 -5.54
CA ASN A 30 -0.70 -9.40 -5.55
C ASN A 30 0.11 -8.73 -6.66
N PHE A 31 1.36 -8.38 -6.36
CA PHE A 31 2.29 -7.80 -7.33
C PHE A 31 3.75 -8.03 -6.93
N ASP A 32 4.65 -7.85 -7.89
CA ASP A 32 6.07 -8.05 -7.69
C ASP A 32 6.84 -6.72 -7.56
N LEU A 33 7.93 -6.76 -6.78
CA LEU A 33 8.97 -5.75 -6.75
C LEU A 33 10.16 -6.25 -7.59
N VAL A 34 10.68 -5.37 -8.42
CA VAL A 34 11.84 -5.63 -9.29
C VAL A 34 13.07 -4.86 -8.81
N PRO A 35 14.29 -5.29 -9.15
CA PRO A 35 15.51 -4.54 -8.84
C PRO A 35 15.46 -3.14 -9.45
N SER A 36 15.74 -2.12 -8.65
CA SER A 36 15.87 -0.75 -9.15
C SER A 36 17.01 -0.67 -10.19
N GLY A 37 16.94 0.33 -11.07
CA GLY A 37 17.96 0.51 -12.10
C GLY A 37 19.38 0.62 -11.53
N ALA A 38 19.51 1.18 -10.32
CA ALA A 38 20.80 1.42 -9.67
C ALA A 38 21.47 0.13 -9.15
N VAL A 39 20.71 -0.93 -8.85
CA VAL A 39 21.26 -2.15 -8.21
C VAL A 39 21.21 -3.39 -9.10
N ARG A 40 20.72 -3.32 -10.32
CA ARG A 40 20.62 -4.48 -11.22
C ARG A 40 21.93 -5.23 -11.45
N GLN A 41 23.06 -4.52 -11.39
CA GLN A 41 24.38 -5.14 -11.58
C GLN A 41 24.90 -5.83 -10.32
N CYS A 42 24.69 -5.23 -9.13
CA CYS A 42 25.15 -5.78 -7.86
C CYS A 42 24.16 -6.77 -7.23
N LEU A 43 22.88 -6.65 -7.53
CA LEU A 43 21.80 -7.52 -7.01
C LEU A 43 20.93 -8.09 -8.14
N PRO A 44 21.49 -8.83 -9.09
CA PRO A 44 20.75 -9.29 -10.27
C PRO A 44 19.61 -10.26 -9.96
N ASN A 45 19.64 -10.92 -8.81
CA ASN A 45 18.65 -11.90 -8.37
C ASN A 45 17.69 -11.37 -7.30
N ALA A 46 17.80 -10.08 -6.97
CA ALA A 46 16.91 -9.46 -5.99
C ALA A 46 15.49 -9.39 -6.53
N LYS A 47 14.53 -9.77 -5.72
CA LYS A 47 13.10 -9.64 -6.03
C LYS A 47 12.25 -9.55 -4.78
N GLY A 48 11.03 -9.11 -4.94
CA GLY A 48 10.05 -9.06 -3.87
C GLY A 48 8.67 -9.46 -4.36
N GLU A 49 7.86 -9.98 -3.46
CA GLU A 49 6.46 -10.31 -3.65
C GLU A 49 5.64 -9.55 -2.61
N VAL A 50 4.61 -8.87 -3.06
CA VAL A 50 3.69 -8.12 -2.21
C VAL A 50 2.30 -8.73 -2.34
N LYS A 51 1.67 -8.95 -1.18
CA LYS A 51 0.27 -9.31 -1.09
C LYS A 51 -0.42 -8.31 -0.18
N VAL A 52 -1.46 -7.65 -0.68
CA VAL A 52 -2.34 -6.79 0.09
C VAL A 52 -3.71 -7.44 0.20
N VAL A 53 -4.23 -7.51 1.40
CA VAL A 53 -5.59 -8.01 1.67
C VAL A 53 -6.39 -6.86 2.26
N SER A 54 -7.49 -6.50 1.60
CA SER A 54 -8.42 -5.50 2.09
C SER A 54 -9.20 -6.05 3.28
N GLY A 55 -9.32 -5.23 4.32
CA GLY A 55 -10.19 -5.48 5.45
C GLY A 55 -11.13 -4.30 5.65
N GLU A 56 -12.12 -4.46 6.50
CA GLU A 56 -13.16 -3.44 6.75
C GLU A 56 -12.59 -2.08 7.18
N ASN A 57 -11.55 -2.09 8.02
CA ASN A 57 -11.00 -0.87 8.62
C ASN A 57 -9.53 -0.59 8.26
N ALA A 58 -8.83 -1.53 7.65
CA ALA A 58 -7.43 -1.39 7.23
C ALA A 58 -7.06 -2.51 6.25
N GLU A 59 -6.04 -2.25 5.45
CA GLU A 59 -5.41 -3.25 4.61
C GLU A 59 -4.22 -3.89 5.33
N LEU A 60 -3.97 -5.16 5.02
CA LEU A 60 -2.84 -5.93 5.50
C LEU A 60 -1.88 -6.21 4.34
N MET A 61 -0.73 -5.52 4.33
CA MET A 61 0.30 -5.67 3.31
C MET A 61 1.41 -6.60 3.81
N SER A 62 1.58 -7.74 3.17
CA SER A 62 2.69 -8.65 3.40
C SER A 62 3.73 -8.47 2.29
N VAL A 63 4.95 -8.08 2.67
CA VAL A 63 6.08 -7.93 1.75
C VAL A 63 7.09 -9.04 2.04
N ARG A 64 7.46 -9.81 1.01
CA ARG A 64 8.52 -10.82 1.04
C ARG A 64 9.60 -10.42 0.07
N ILE A 65 10.85 -10.57 0.50
CA ILE A 65 12.03 -10.23 -0.32
C ILE A 65 13.03 -11.38 -0.31
N GLU A 66 13.73 -11.55 -1.41
CA GLU A 66 14.83 -12.53 -1.53
C GLU A 66 15.90 -12.07 -2.53
N GLY A 67 17.04 -12.76 -2.53
CA GLY A 67 18.18 -12.42 -3.38
C GLY A 67 18.91 -11.15 -2.96
N LEU A 68 18.72 -10.72 -1.72
CA LEU A 68 19.33 -9.55 -1.11
C LEU A 68 20.50 -9.94 -0.20
N PRO A 69 21.36 -8.99 0.22
CA PRO A 69 22.45 -9.29 1.15
C PRO A 69 21.93 -9.87 2.46
N PRO A 70 22.64 -10.84 3.07
CA PRO A 70 22.25 -11.41 4.35
C PRO A 70 22.40 -10.40 5.50
N HIS A 71 21.57 -10.56 6.54
CA HIS A 71 21.60 -9.77 7.77
C HIS A 71 21.60 -8.26 7.55
N THR A 72 20.84 -7.80 6.53
CA THR A 72 20.78 -6.40 6.11
C THR A 72 19.38 -5.84 6.32
N ALA A 73 19.30 -4.63 6.86
CA ALA A 73 18.05 -3.90 7.03
C ALA A 73 17.70 -3.09 5.77
N PHE A 74 16.41 -3.04 5.48
CA PHE A 74 15.84 -2.30 4.37
C PHE A 74 14.61 -1.52 4.82
N ASP A 75 14.49 -0.28 4.37
CA ASP A 75 13.38 0.61 4.63
C ASP A 75 12.32 0.48 3.53
N VAL A 76 11.06 0.31 3.90
CA VAL A 76 9.92 0.17 2.97
C VAL A 76 9.11 1.46 2.95
N PHE A 77 8.81 1.94 1.75
CA PHE A 77 8.01 3.13 1.53
C PHE A 77 6.90 2.88 0.51
N VAL A 78 5.74 3.51 0.72
CA VAL A 78 4.85 3.85 -0.38
C VAL A 78 5.32 5.17 -0.98
N ILE A 79 5.34 5.27 -2.31
CA ILE A 79 5.97 6.37 -3.05
C ILE A 79 5.09 6.82 -4.21
N GLN A 80 5.25 8.06 -4.63
CA GLN A 80 4.48 8.64 -5.72
C GLN A 80 4.88 8.05 -7.08
N VAL A 81 6.18 7.95 -7.35
CA VAL A 81 6.74 7.35 -8.58
C VAL A 81 7.88 6.40 -8.22
N PRO A 82 8.06 5.30 -8.97
CA PRO A 82 8.99 4.23 -8.58
C PRO A 82 10.46 4.59 -8.76
N ASN A 83 10.78 5.54 -9.64
CA ASN A 83 12.14 5.97 -9.95
C ASN A 83 12.41 7.40 -9.46
N ALA A 84 13.68 7.75 -9.31
CA ALA A 84 14.07 9.11 -8.94
C ALA A 84 13.68 10.15 -10.02
N PRO A 85 13.18 11.34 -9.62
CA PRO A 85 12.85 11.74 -8.26
C PRO A 85 11.56 11.08 -7.79
N PHE A 86 11.59 10.43 -6.63
CA PHE A 86 10.51 9.54 -6.16
C PHE A 86 9.20 10.25 -5.83
N GLY A 87 9.21 11.58 -5.79
CA GLY A 87 8.09 12.39 -5.36
C GLY A 87 7.83 12.24 -3.86
N LEU A 88 6.58 12.37 -3.45
CA LEU A 88 6.19 12.17 -2.07
C LEU A 88 6.30 10.70 -1.69
N SER A 89 6.80 10.46 -0.48
CA SER A 89 7.06 9.12 0.05
C SER A 89 6.61 9.04 1.50
N TRP A 90 6.07 7.89 1.88
CA TRP A 90 5.67 7.61 3.25
C TRP A 90 6.26 6.31 3.74
N TYR A 91 7.02 6.39 4.83
CA TYR A 91 7.66 5.24 5.46
C TYR A 91 6.66 4.28 6.09
N GLN A 92 6.83 2.98 5.81
CA GLN A 92 5.98 1.92 6.33
C GLN A 92 6.64 1.13 7.46
N GLY A 93 7.94 0.96 7.41
CA GLY A 93 8.72 0.20 8.36
C GLY A 93 9.87 -0.55 7.70
N ASP A 94 10.50 -1.45 8.44
CA ASP A 94 11.71 -2.15 8.04
C ASP A 94 11.47 -3.62 7.70
N ILE A 95 12.36 -4.15 6.84
CA ILE A 95 12.51 -5.58 6.62
C ILE A 95 13.97 -5.95 6.87
N GLN A 96 14.20 -6.87 7.80
CA GLN A 96 15.51 -7.45 8.05
C GLN A 96 15.66 -8.76 7.27
N THR A 97 16.73 -8.90 6.50
CA THR A 97 17.06 -10.18 5.86
C THR A 97 17.75 -11.15 6.83
N ASN A 98 17.49 -12.42 6.64
CA ASN A 98 18.15 -13.52 7.34
C ASN A 98 19.48 -13.92 6.67
N ALA A 99 20.14 -14.95 7.20
CA ALA A 99 21.41 -15.47 6.66
C ALA A 99 21.34 -15.94 5.19
N ARG A 100 20.13 -16.13 4.62
CA ARG A 100 19.90 -16.53 3.22
C ARG A 100 19.52 -15.36 2.32
N GLY A 101 19.60 -14.12 2.83
CA GLY A 101 19.19 -12.93 2.08
C GLY A 101 17.67 -12.86 1.81
N ARG A 102 16.86 -13.44 2.70
CA ARG A 102 15.40 -13.43 2.63
C ARG A 102 14.81 -12.69 3.81
N GLY A 103 13.81 -11.86 3.57
CA GLY A 103 13.09 -11.12 4.60
C GLY A 103 11.58 -11.15 4.38
N LYS A 104 10.84 -10.85 5.45
CA LYS A 104 9.39 -10.68 5.41
C LYS A 104 8.96 -9.66 6.45
N ALA A 105 8.06 -8.77 6.05
CA ALA A 105 7.37 -7.89 6.98
C ALA A 105 5.87 -7.86 6.70
N LEU A 106 5.12 -7.37 7.68
CA LEU A 106 3.68 -7.20 7.63
C LEU A 106 3.37 -5.78 8.07
N PHE A 107 2.66 -5.04 7.23
CA PHE A 107 2.25 -3.67 7.49
C PHE A 107 0.72 -3.60 7.53
N ILE A 108 0.20 -2.87 8.50
CA ILE A 108 -1.23 -2.59 8.63
C ILE A 108 -1.41 -1.10 8.39
N GLY A 109 -2.26 -0.74 7.44
CA GLY A 109 -2.50 0.65 7.08
C GLY A 109 -3.63 0.83 6.11
N ARG A 110 -3.72 2.02 5.53
CA ARG A 110 -4.57 2.30 4.38
C ARG A 110 -3.68 2.44 3.16
N PHE A 111 -3.88 1.56 2.18
CA PHE A 111 -3.08 1.50 0.94
C PHE A 111 -3.94 1.62 -0.32
N ASN A 112 -5.25 1.73 -0.17
CA ASN A 112 -6.21 1.80 -1.27
C ASN A 112 -6.23 3.19 -1.94
N VAL A 113 -7.06 3.33 -2.99
CA VAL A 113 -7.16 4.55 -3.80
C VAL A 113 -7.62 5.79 -3.05
N GLU A 114 -8.23 5.65 -1.87
CA GLU A 114 -8.62 6.77 -1.02
C GLU A 114 -7.43 7.37 -0.23
N THR A 115 -6.30 6.66 -0.18
CA THR A 115 -5.13 7.10 0.59
C THR A 115 -4.32 8.12 -0.18
N PHE A 116 -4.08 9.28 0.42
CA PHE A 116 -3.30 10.36 -0.17
C PHE A 116 -2.51 11.12 0.88
N ILE A 117 -1.52 11.86 0.40
CA ILE A 117 -0.71 12.80 1.20
C ILE A 117 -1.07 14.20 0.73
N VAL A 118 -1.31 15.11 1.68
CA VAL A 118 -1.45 16.55 1.41
C VAL A 118 -0.11 17.22 1.67
N ALA A 119 0.45 17.83 0.63
CA ALA A 119 1.75 18.51 0.69
C ALA A 119 1.58 20.00 0.41
N PRO A 120 1.88 20.89 1.36
CA PRO A 120 1.78 22.33 1.18
C PRO A 120 2.59 22.82 -0.03
N ASN A 121 2.02 23.76 -0.81
CA ASN A 121 2.62 24.38 -1.99
C ASN A 121 2.86 23.44 -3.18
N VAL A 122 2.35 22.22 -3.17
CA VAL A 122 2.42 21.30 -4.31
C VAL A 122 1.25 21.56 -5.27
N ALA A 123 0.04 21.62 -4.73
CA ALA A 123 -1.18 21.89 -5.48
C ALA A 123 -2.29 22.38 -4.53
N PRO A 124 -3.41 22.93 -5.04
CA PRO A 124 -4.55 23.30 -4.22
C PRO A 124 -5.10 22.11 -3.42
N ALA A 125 -5.47 22.35 -2.17
CA ALA A 125 -6.12 21.34 -1.36
C ALA A 125 -7.53 21.04 -1.89
N PRO A 126 -8.00 19.78 -1.80
CA PRO A 126 -9.39 19.47 -2.03
C PRO A 126 -10.25 20.04 -0.90
N ILE A 127 -11.50 20.33 -1.20
CA ILE A 127 -12.51 20.61 -0.18
C ILE A 127 -12.98 19.26 0.36
N VAL A 128 -12.64 18.95 1.60
CA VAL A 128 -13.00 17.67 2.25
C VAL A 128 -14.06 17.81 3.32
N HIS A 129 -14.19 19.00 3.91
CA HIS A 129 -15.24 19.34 4.86
C HIS A 129 -15.89 20.68 4.54
N ASP A 130 -17.18 20.77 4.84
CA ASP A 130 -17.87 22.04 5.00
C ASP A 130 -17.65 22.60 6.41
N ALA A 131 -18.03 23.86 6.63
CA ALA A 131 -18.05 24.42 7.97
C ALA A 131 -18.70 23.43 8.98
N PRO A 132 -18.27 23.40 10.26
CA PRO A 132 -17.43 24.39 10.93
C PRO A 132 -15.93 24.03 10.99
N PHE A 133 -15.48 23.01 10.31
CA PHE A 133 -14.09 22.55 10.36
C PHE A 133 -13.43 22.61 8.96
N PRO A 134 -13.11 23.82 8.47
CA PRO A 134 -12.52 24.02 7.12
C PRO A 134 -11.01 23.72 7.15
N ASP A 135 -10.63 22.48 7.22
CA ASP A 135 -9.25 22.05 7.34
C ASP A 135 -8.41 22.30 6.08
N ALA A 136 -8.79 21.70 4.97
CA ALA A 136 -8.07 21.81 3.72
C ALA A 136 -8.33 23.14 3.00
N ASP A 137 -9.49 23.76 3.19
CA ASP A 137 -9.84 25.08 2.63
C ASP A 137 -8.93 26.19 3.14
N ALA A 138 -8.42 26.07 4.36
CA ALA A 138 -7.48 27.02 4.91
C ALA A 138 -6.12 27.02 4.18
N ASN A 139 -5.84 26.00 3.37
CA ASN A 139 -4.62 25.88 2.61
C ASN A 139 -4.89 25.55 1.13
N PRO A 140 -5.39 26.50 0.33
CA PRO A 140 -5.82 26.26 -1.05
C PRO A 140 -4.69 25.92 -2.03
N LYS A 141 -3.44 25.87 -1.57
CA LYS A 141 -2.26 25.59 -2.41
C LYS A 141 -1.81 24.13 -2.32
N THR A 142 -2.59 23.25 -1.69
CA THR A 142 -2.27 21.84 -1.58
C THR A 142 -3.29 20.99 -2.30
N ALA A 143 -2.85 19.89 -2.87
CA ALA A 143 -3.73 18.86 -3.48
C ALA A 143 -3.36 17.49 -2.93
N PRO A 144 -4.26 16.51 -3.01
CA PRO A 144 -3.93 15.14 -2.70
C PRO A 144 -2.90 14.62 -3.69
N VAL A 145 -1.88 13.94 -3.16
CA VAL A 145 -0.90 13.21 -3.94
C VAL A 145 -0.97 11.74 -3.55
N HIS A 146 -1.29 10.91 -4.51
CA HIS A 146 -1.40 9.47 -4.28
C HIS A 146 -0.04 8.80 -4.37
N THR A 147 0.20 7.83 -3.48
CA THR A 147 1.43 7.04 -3.42
C THR A 147 1.11 5.59 -3.76
N TYR A 148 0.93 5.32 -5.06
CA TYR A 148 0.48 4.00 -5.55
C TYR A 148 1.60 3.01 -5.82
N HIS A 149 2.86 3.41 -5.57
CA HIS A 149 4.04 2.59 -5.75
C HIS A 149 4.67 2.16 -4.43
N LEU A 150 5.46 1.11 -4.47
CA LEU A 150 6.35 0.70 -3.38
C LEU A 150 7.80 0.83 -3.79
N GLY A 151 8.63 1.16 -2.81
CA GLY A 151 10.08 1.11 -2.91
C GLY A 151 10.71 0.58 -1.64
N LEU A 152 11.85 -0.07 -1.82
CA LEU A 152 12.67 -0.64 -0.75
C LEU A 152 14.07 -0.08 -0.88
N TRP A 153 14.61 0.50 0.18
CA TRP A 153 15.96 1.08 0.21
C TRP A 153 16.85 0.32 1.18
N PHE A 154 18.14 0.27 0.90
CA PHE A 154 19.11 -0.05 1.96
C PHE A 154 18.95 0.95 3.10
N ASN A 155 18.92 0.49 4.34
CA ASN A 155 18.82 1.35 5.52
C ASN A 155 20.00 2.34 5.63
N SER A 156 21.14 2.03 4.97
CA SER A 156 22.28 2.93 4.90
C SER A 156 23.07 2.78 3.60
N ALA A 157 23.78 3.84 3.20
CA ALA A 157 24.72 3.80 2.08
C ALA A 157 25.86 2.81 2.33
N GLN A 158 26.28 2.65 3.58
CA GLN A 158 27.32 1.71 3.98
C GLN A 158 26.91 0.25 3.75
N ASP A 159 25.64 -0.09 4.02
CA ASP A 159 25.15 -1.46 3.77
C ASP A 159 25.04 -1.75 2.27
N ALA A 160 24.65 -0.77 1.46
CA ALA A 160 24.70 -0.88 0.02
C ALA A 160 26.14 -1.11 -0.48
N GLN A 161 27.11 -0.35 0.04
CA GLN A 161 28.51 -0.49 -0.31
C GLN A 161 29.08 -1.86 0.06
N LYS A 162 28.76 -2.39 1.27
CA LYS A 162 29.15 -3.74 1.69
C LYS A 162 28.61 -4.83 0.75
N ALA A 163 27.46 -4.58 0.15
CA ALA A 163 26.86 -5.47 -0.85
C ALA A 163 27.43 -5.29 -2.26
N GLY A 164 28.43 -4.42 -2.45
CA GLY A 164 28.99 -4.11 -3.76
C GLY A 164 28.11 -3.22 -4.63
N CYS A 165 27.12 -2.57 -4.03
CA CYS A 165 26.22 -1.63 -4.68
C CYS A 165 26.69 -0.18 -4.56
N PRO A 166 26.11 0.78 -5.34
CA PRO A 166 26.50 2.18 -5.25
C PRO A 166 26.38 2.73 -3.82
N ASN A 167 27.40 3.45 -3.38
CA ASN A 167 27.42 4.19 -2.11
C ASN A 167 26.69 5.54 -2.28
N ALA A 168 25.41 5.46 -2.64
CA ALA A 168 24.56 6.64 -2.81
C ALA A 168 23.68 6.84 -1.56
N VAL A 169 23.48 8.08 -1.19
CA VAL A 169 22.61 8.47 -0.10
C VAL A 169 21.28 8.97 -0.68
N THR A 170 20.19 8.42 -0.19
CA THR A 170 18.85 8.96 -0.44
C THR A 170 18.43 9.70 0.83
N PRO A 171 18.33 11.04 0.80
CA PRO A 171 17.88 11.79 1.96
C PRO A 171 16.39 11.54 2.20
N PHE A 172 16.07 11.06 3.39
CA PHE A 172 14.73 11.12 3.92
C PHE A 172 14.64 12.30 4.90
N ASN A 173 13.51 12.54 5.50
CA ASN A 173 13.28 13.67 6.39
C ASN A 173 14.29 13.73 7.56
N GLY A 174 15.25 14.63 7.46
CA GLY A 174 16.05 15.23 8.53
C GLY A 174 17.00 14.34 9.32
N GLU A 175 16.56 13.26 9.92
CA GLU A 175 17.37 12.48 10.87
C GLU A 175 17.90 11.16 10.30
N HIS A 176 17.31 10.66 9.22
CA HIS A 176 17.69 9.40 8.60
C HIS A 176 17.96 9.55 7.11
N ASN A 177 19.10 9.03 6.68
CA ASN A 177 19.48 8.94 5.27
C ASN A 177 19.58 7.45 4.90
N ALA A 178 18.73 7.01 3.98
CA ALA A 178 18.84 5.68 3.42
C ALA A 178 19.98 5.56 2.42
N GLY A 179 20.31 4.34 2.07
CA GLY A 179 21.19 4.03 0.94
C GLY A 179 20.49 4.14 -0.40
N VAL A 180 21.00 3.43 -1.40
CA VAL A 180 20.38 3.34 -2.72
C VAL A 180 19.11 2.49 -2.65
N GLN A 181 18.15 2.80 -3.52
CA GLN A 181 16.94 1.98 -3.68
C GLN A 181 17.31 0.58 -4.21
N ALA A 182 16.84 -0.45 -3.52
CA ALA A 182 17.10 -1.86 -3.86
C ALA A 182 16.01 -2.45 -4.76
N LEU A 183 14.76 -2.34 -4.36
CA LEU A 183 13.61 -2.87 -5.10
C LEU A 183 12.55 -1.78 -5.27
N ASN A 184 11.75 -1.88 -6.33
CA ASN A 184 10.62 -0.99 -6.56
C ASN A 184 9.58 -1.62 -7.48
N THR A 185 8.52 -0.86 -7.77
CA THR A 185 7.43 -1.23 -8.69
C THR A 185 7.60 -0.58 -10.07
N SER A 186 8.81 -0.43 -10.60
CA SER A 186 9.07 0.13 -11.94
C SER A 186 8.63 -0.77 -13.11
N ASN A 187 8.10 -1.94 -12.82
CA ASN A 187 7.36 -2.79 -13.73
C ASN A 187 5.92 -2.32 -13.97
N PHE A 188 5.48 -1.25 -13.30
CA PHE A 188 4.21 -0.54 -13.51
C PHE A 188 4.47 0.87 -14.05
N PRO A 189 3.50 1.49 -14.75
CA PRO A 189 3.62 2.88 -15.23
C PRO A 189 3.82 3.87 -14.08
N ASP A 190 4.64 4.90 -14.26
CA ASP A 190 4.96 5.88 -13.21
C ASP A 190 3.73 6.60 -12.63
N VAL A 191 2.66 6.74 -13.40
CA VAL A 191 1.43 7.44 -12.99
C VAL A 191 0.37 6.51 -12.41
N GLU A 192 0.58 5.18 -12.48
CA GLU A 192 -0.42 4.17 -12.12
C GLU A 192 0.28 2.94 -11.49
N GLY A 193 0.66 3.07 -10.24
CA GLY A 193 1.26 1.97 -9.48
C GLY A 193 0.25 0.89 -9.09
N PRO A 194 0.74 -0.27 -8.61
CA PRO A 194 -0.13 -1.42 -8.30
C PRO A 194 -1.21 -1.11 -7.27
N LEU A 195 -0.94 -0.25 -6.29
CA LEU A 195 -1.91 0.10 -5.24
C LEU A 195 -3.12 0.87 -5.75
N ALA A 196 -3.06 1.46 -6.96
CA ALA A 196 -4.21 2.07 -7.61
C ALA A 196 -5.34 1.08 -7.94
N GLN A 197 -5.04 -0.23 -7.93
CA GLN A 197 -6.02 -1.29 -8.17
C GLN A 197 -6.79 -1.69 -6.91
N LEU A 198 -6.31 -1.28 -5.74
CA LEU A 198 -6.91 -1.62 -4.45
C LEU A 198 -8.05 -0.65 -4.14
N LYS A 199 -9.27 -1.14 -4.14
CA LYS A 199 -10.47 -0.36 -3.83
C LYS A 199 -10.79 -0.41 -2.34
N PRO A 200 -11.53 0.62 -1.84
CA PRO A 200 -12.00 0.63 -0.45
C PRO A 200 -12.94 -0.52 -0.15
#